data_17cd2ff904f4113cced58494d96f661c
#
_entry.id   17cd2ff904f4113cced58494d96f661c
#
_cell.length_a   1.000
_cell.length_b   1.000
_cell.length_c   1.000
_cell.angle_alpha   90.00
_cell.angle_beta   90.00
_cell.angle_gamma   90.00
#
_symmetry.space_group_name_H-M   'P 1'
#
loop_
_entity.id
_entity.type
_entity.pdbx_description
1 polymer ?
#
loop_
_entity_poly.entity_id
_entity_poly.type
_entity_poly.pdbx_seq_one_letter_code
_entity_poly.pdbx_strand_id
1 'polypeptide(L)'
;MTRSSKWIAGVLPVIFVFACAAVAQTGATVMSPAPGILPSGLGDSIDRDVAKIREATAKFQTSKAAEAAGYKLATGCIQHQPAGAMGYHFNNEALFDATLDVEHPEVLVYEKRPDGTFQLNGVEFYVPASAWKSSEPPRIMGHDLQTAPGLGFWFLHVWVWKRSPSGLFAVWNPDVKCDSDAAPMNH
;
A
#
# COMPACT_ATOMS: atom_id res chain seq x y z
N MET A 1 -16.95 -90.01 46.48
CA MET A 1 -16.02 -88.90 46.85
C MET A 1 -15.63 -88.21 45.51
N THR A 2 -16.40 -87.22 45.08
CA THR A 2 -16.18 -86.53 43.81
C THR A 2 -15.93 -85.07 44.12
N ARG A 3 -14.75 -84.58 43.82
CA ARG A 3 -14.32 -83.19 43.97
C ARG A 3 -14.72 -82.41 42.71
N SER A 4 -15.57 -81.45 42.93
CA SER A 4 -16.02 -80.49 41.92
C SER A 4 -15.01 -79.36 41.77
N SER A 5 -14.38 -79.18 40.59
CA SER A 5 -13.50 -78.06 40.29
C SER A 5 -14.34 -76.91 39.65
N LYS A 6 -14.39 -75.78 40.32
CA LYS A 6 -14.99 -74.55 39.83
C LYS A 6 -13.95 -73.81 38.96
N TRP A 7 -14.31 -73.61 37.68
CA TRP A 7 -13.57 -72.74 36.77
C TRP A 7 -14.04 -71.30 36.97
N ILE A 8 -13.11 -70.41 37.31
CA ILE A 8 -13.35 -68.96 37.39
C ILE A 8 -13.00 -68.41 36.02
N ALA A 9 -13.99 -67.91 35.30
CA ALA A 9 -13.77 -67.20 34.07
C ALA A 9 -13.29 -65.79 34.39
N GLY A 10 -12.02 -65.50 34.08
CA GLY A 10 -11.44 -64.16 34.14
C GLY A 10 -11.89 -63.31 32.95
N VAL A 11 -12.61 -62.25 33.26
CA VAL A 11 -12.97 -61.25 32.29
C VAL A 11 -11.79 -60.26 32.20
N LEU A 12 -11.10 -60.21 31.06
CA LEU A 12 -10.09 -59.21 30.75
C LEU A 12 -10.76 -57.94 30.26
N PRO A 13 -10.48 -56.77 30.84
CA PRO A 13 -10.98 -55.53 30.30
C PRO A 13 -10.24 -55.17 29.02
N VAL A 14 -10.99 -54.97 27.93
CA VAL A 14 -10.50 -54.38 26.67
C VAL A 14 -10.36 -52.89 26.89
N ILE A 15 -9.13 -52.43 26.97
CA ILE A 15 -8.82 -51.00 27.03
C ILE A 15 -8.83 -50.47 25.61
N PHE A 16 -9.87 -49.73 25.25
CA PHE A 16 -9.89 -48.92 24.02
C PHE A 16 -8.98 -47.72 24.20
N VAL A 17 -7.83 -47.74 23.56
CA VAL A 17 -6.98 -46.55 23.42
C VAL A 17 -7.54 -45.70 22.28
N PHE A 18 -8.23 -44.63 22.63
CA PHE A 18 -8.61 -43.59 21.66
C PHE A 18 -7.33 -42.83 21.28
N ALA A 19 -6.79 -43.10 20.09
CA ALA A 19 -5.77 -42.26 19.48
C ALA A 19 -6.42 -40.93 19.05
N CYS A 20 -6.21 -39.90 19.85
CA CYS A 20 -6.56 -38.54 19.49
C CYS A 20 -5.60 -38.07 18.42
N ALA A 21 -6.03 -38.11 17.12
CA ALA A 21 -5.26 -37.51 16.05
C ALA A 21 -5.31 -35.98 16.22
N ALA A 22 -4.20 -35.40 16.64
CA ALA A 22 -4.03 -33.96 16.65
C ALA A 22 -3.97 -33.46 15.20
N VAL A 23 -5.04 -32.85 14.73
CA VAL A 23 -5.05 -32.09 13.48
C VAL A 23 -4.17 -30.88 13.71
N ALA A 24 -2.98 -30.86 13.13
CA ALA A 24 -2.15 -29.69 13.07
C ALA A 24 -2.87 -28.62 12.22
N GLN A 25 -3.52 -27.68 12.88
CA GLN A 25 -3.97 -26.47 12.24
C GLN A 25 -2.72 -25.68 11.83
N THR A 26 -2.42 -25.69 10.53
CA THR A 26 -1.49 -24.74 9.94
C THR A 26 -2.15 -23.37 10.05
N GLY A 27 -1.98 -22.72 11.19
CA GLY A 27 -2.35 -21.33 11.37
C GLY A 27 -1.53 -20.51 10.40
N ALA A 28 -2.18 -20.01 9.35
CA ALA A 28 -1.65 -18.89 8.61
C ALA A 28 -1.40 -17.77 9.62
N THR A 29 -0.14 -17.44 9.86
CA THR A 29 0.23 -16.31 10.71
C THR A 29 -0.29 -15.06 10.00
N VAL A 30 -1.45 -14.58 10.41
CA VAL A 30 -1.92 -13.25 10.04
C VAL A 30 -0.91 -12.30 10.67
N MET A 31 -0.01 -11.76 9.84
CA MET A 31 0.91 -10.71 10.28
C MET A 31 0.06 -9.56 10.82
N SER A 32 0.14 -9.35 12.13
CA SER A 32 -0.46 -8.18 12.76
C SER A 32 0.15 -6.93 12.11
N PRO A 33 -0.65 -5.95 11.68
CA PRO A 33 -0.09 -4.71 11.13
C PRO A 33 0.86 -4.07 12.14
N ALA A 34 1.94 -3.48 11.65
CA ALA A 34 2.89 -2.78 12.48
C ALA A 34 2.16 -1.74 13.36
N PRO A 35 2.56 -1.55 14.64
CA PRO A 35 1.86 -0.66 15.54
C PRO A 35 1.82 0.77 14.97
N GLY A 36 0.62 1.32 14.84
CA GLY A 36 0.36 2.68 14.37
C GLY A 36 -0.33 2.82 13.01
N ILE A 37 -0.58 1.73 12.29
CA ILE A 37 -1.28 1.78 10.99
C ILE A 37 -2.71 1.27 11.18
N LEU A 38 -3.66 2.20 11.19
CA LEU A 38 -5.08 1.84 11.12
C LEU A 38 -5.38 1.30 9.70
N PRO A 39 -6.23 0.25 9.58
CA PRO A 39 -6.72 -0.21 8.29
C PRO A 39 -7.34 0.94 7.48
N SER A 40 -7.22 0.89 6.16
CA SER A 40 -7.79 1.93 5.27
C SER A 40 -9.32 1.99 5.34
N GLY A 41 -9.95 0.89 5.74
CA GLY A 41 -11.40 0.69 5.66
C GLY A 41 -11.89 0.31 4.26
N LEU A 42 -10.97 0.11 3.32
CA LEU A 42 -11.26 -0.23 1.92
C LEU A 42 -11.08 -1.72 1.61
N GLY A 43 -10.72 -2.52 2.62
CA GLY A 43 -10.58 -3.98 2.55
C GLY A 43 -9.14 -4.48 2.55
N ASP A 44 -8.98 -5.75 2.89
CA ASP A 44 -7.68 -6.39 3.17
C ASP A 44 -6.69 -6.36 1.99
N SER A 45 -7.16 -6.37 0.74
CA SER A 45 -6.28 -6.28 -0.43
C SER A 45 -5.61 -4.91 -0.52
N ILE A 46 -6.38 -3.85 -0.32
CA ILE A 46 -5.88 -2.47 -0.30
C ILE A 46 -4.90 -2.28 0.86
N ASP A 47 -5.24 -2.79 2.05
CA ASP A 47 -4.38 -2.68 3.22
C ASP A 47 -3.04 -3.40 3.04
N ARG A 48 -3.03 -4.57 2.37
CA ARG A 48 -1.79 -5.27 1.99
C ARG A 48 -0.94 -4.46 0.99
N ASP A 49 -1.57 -3.88 -0.02
CA ASP A 49 -0.86 -3.06 -1.01
C ASP A 49 -0.31 -1.78 -0.37
N VAL A 50 -1.05 -1.11 0.50
CA VAL A 50 -0.57 0.02 1.31
C VAL A 50 0.64 -0.38 2.16
N ALA A 51 0.62 -1.57 2.77
CA ALA A 51 1.75 -2.06 3.57
C ALA A 51 3.00 -2.27 2.71
N LYS A 52 2.86 -2.87 1.51
CA LYS A 52 3.97 -3.05 0.55
C LYS A 52 4.54 -1.72 0.08
N ILE A 53 3.68 -0.76 -0.31
CA ILE A 53 4.13 0.58 -0.70
C ILE A 53 4.94 1.23 0.43
N ARG A 54 4.46 1.17 1.67
CA ARG A 54 5.17 1.72 2.83
C ARG A 54 6.52 1.04 3.06
N GLU A 55 6.58 -0.29 2.97
CA GLU A 55 7.83 -1.04 3.09
C GLU A 55 8.83 -0.61 2.02
N ALA A 56 8.42 -0.61 0.76
CA ALA A 56 9.26 -0.25 -0.39
C ALA A 56 9.75 1.21 -0.32
N THR A 57 8.91 2.13 0.19
CA THR A 57 9.19 3.58 0.21
C THR A 57 9.69 4.10 1.56
N ALA A 58 9.78 3.26 2.61
CA ALA A 58 10.28 3.66 3.93
C ALA A 58 11.66 4.33 3.90
N LYS A 59 12.53 3.88 2.98
CA LYS A 59 13.87 4.44 2.74
C LYS A 59 13.84 5.86 2.13
N PHE A 60 12.71 6.31 1.60
CA PHE A 60 12.57 7.59 0.90
C PHE A 60 11.92 8.70 1.75
N GLN A 61 11.98 8.59 3.08
CA GLN A 61 11.45 9.64 3.97
C GLN A 61 12.12 11.01 3.78
N THR A 62 13.28 11.07 3.12
CA THR A 62 13.96 12.28 2.71
C THR A 62 14.13 12.33 1.20
N SER A 63 14.03 13.52 0.58
CA SER A 63 14.24 13.67 -0.86
C SER A 63 15.66 13.25 -1.30
N LYS A 64 16.66 13.46 -0.45
CA LYS A 64 18.04 13.04 -0.73
C LYS A 64 18.16 11.53 -0.97
N ALA A 65 17.43 10.71 -0.19
CA ALA A 65 17.44 9.26 -0.38
C ALA A 65 16.71 8.87 -1.67
N ALA A 66 15.63 9.56 -2.01
CA ALA A 66 14.92 9.39 -3.27
C ALA A 66 15.79 9.77 -4.48
N GLU A 67 16.48 10.91 -4.39
CA GLU A 67 17.39 11.37 -5.45
C GLU A 67 18.53 10.38 -5.72
N ALA A 68 19.10 9.80 -4.65
CA ALA A 68 20.11 8.76 -4.77
C ALA A 68 19.59 7.47 -5.46
N ALA A 69 18.27 7.24 -5.44
CA ALA A 69 17.59 6.13 -6.08
C ALA A 69 17.03 6.46 -7.49
N GLY A 70 17.35 7.65 -8.02
CA GLY A 70 16.97 8.06 -9.37
C GLY A 70 15.72 8.93 -9.48
N TYR A 71 15.04 9.22 -8.37
CA TYR A 71 13.93 10.17 -8.37
C TYR A 71 14.46 11.61 -8.45
N LYS A 72 13.78 12.46 -9.21
CA LYS A 72 14.17 13.87 -9.39
C LYS A 72 12.95 14.77 -9.20
N LEU A 73 13.15 15.93 -8.60
CA LEU A 73 12.12 16.95 -8.51
C LEU A 73 11.65 17.31 -9.93
N ALA A 74 10.40 17.03 -10.22
CA ALA A 74 9.78 17.26 -11.53
C ALA A 74 8.84 18.46 -11.54
N THR A 75 8.15 18.72 -10.41
CA THR A 75 7.21 19.85 -10.30
C THR A 75 7.44 20.62 -9.02
N GLY A 76 7.12 21.93 -9.03
CA GLY A 76 6.87 22.67 -7.80
C GLY A 76 5.69 22.10 -7.03
N CYS A 77 5.32 22.74 -5.92
CA CYS A 77 4.14 22.33 -5.17
C CYS A 77 2.87 22.61 -5.97
N ILE A 78 2.09 21.57 -6.23
CA ILE A 78 0.85 21.65 -6.98
C ILE A 78 -0.32 21.80 -6.00
N GLN A 79 -1.15 22.83 -6.19
CA GLN A 79 -2.31 23.09 -5.33
C GLN A 79 -3.54 23.49 -6.13
N HIS A 80 -4.71 23.25 -5.55
CA HIS A 80 -6.01 23.60 -6.10
C HIS A 80 -6.98 24.02 -4.97
N GLN A 81 -7.26 25.29 -4.84
CA GLN A 81 -8.17 25.78 -3.80
C GLN A 81 -9.64 25.61 -4.23
N PRO A 82 -10.53 25.18 -3.32
CA PRO A 82 -10.28 24.91 -1.89
C PRO A 82 -9.90 23.44 -1.57
N ALA A 83 -9.66 22.58 -2.56
CA ALA A 83 -9.49 21.14 -2.37
C ALA A 83 -8.20 20.76 -1.65
N GLY A 84 -7.20 21.65 -1.59
CA GLY A 84 -5.91 21.42 -0.96
C GLY A 84 -4.75 21.33 -1.94
N ALA A 85 -3.77 20.50 -1.65
CA ALA A 85 -2.62 20.35 -2.52
C ALA A 85 -2.25 18.87 -2.76
N MET A 86 -1.52 18.62 -3.82
CA MET A 86 -0.80 17.36 -4.07
C MET A 86 0.56 17.38 -3.36
N GLY A 87 1.29 18.49 -3.46
CA GLY A 87 2.65 18.64 -3.01
C GLY A 87 3.65 18.69 -4.17
N TYR A 88 4.89 18.33 -3.87
CA TYR A 88 6.02 18.28 -4.81
C TYR A 88 6.17 16.86 -5.35
N HIS A 89 6.31 16.71 -6.66
CA HIS A 89 6.47 15.41 -7.30
C HIS A 89 7.94 15.17 -7.63
N PHE A 90 8.45 14.02 -7.19
CA PHE A 90 9.76 13.51 -7.53
C PHE A 90 9.57 12.29 -8.43
N ASN A 91 9.92 12.41 -9.69
CA ASN A 91 9.70 11.38 -10.71
C ASN A 91 10.94 10.52 -10.90
N ASN A 92 10.72 9.21 -11.07
CA ASN A 92 11.73 8.29 -11.58
C ASN A 92 11.36 7.88 -13.01
N GLU A 93 11.85 8.63 -13.99
CA GLU A 93 11.51 8.43 -15.41
C GLU A 93 11.95 7.05 -15.95
N ALA A 94 12.89 6.38 -15.27
CA ALA A 94 13.30 5.02 -15.65
C ALA A 94 12.18 3.98 -15.41
N LEU A 95 11.16 4.33 -14.61
CA LEU A 95 9.99 3.50 -14.33
C LEU A 95 8.79 3.85 -15.24
N PHE A 96 8.92 4.85 -16.12
CA PHE A 96 7.82 5.32 -16.97
C PHE A 96 7.57 4.37 -18.14
N ASP A 97 6.76 3.36 -17.90
CA ASP A 97 6.32 2.41 -18.92
C ASP A 97 4.82 2.04 -18.73
N ALA A 98 4.38 0.92 -19.25
CA ALA A 98 3.00 0.43 -19.11
C ALA A 98 2.85 -0.57 -17.94
N THR A 99 3.89 -0.78 -17.14
CA THR A 99 3.88 -1.69 -16.00
C THR A 99 3.56 -0.92 -14.72
N LEU A 100 2.66 -1.45 -13.91
CA LEU A 100 2.33 -0.89 -12.61
C LEU A 100 2.72 -1.87 -11.52
N ASP A 101 3.54 -1.43 -10.56
CA ASP A 101 4.01 -2.24 -9.44
C ASP A 101 3.92 -1.44 -8.14
N VAL A 102 3.17 -1.97 -7.17
CA VAL A 102 2.97 -1.31 -5.86
C VAL A 102 4.28 -1.08 -5.10
N GLU A 103 5.32 -1.87 -5.36
CA GLU A 103 6.62 -1.74 -4.69
C GLU A 103 7.58 -0.77 -5.41
N HIS A 104 7.23 -0.35 -6.64
CA HIS A 104 8.06 0.54 -7.47
C HIS A 104 7.25 1.71 -8.03
N PRO A 105 6.68 2.58 -7.17
CA PRO A 105 5.91 3.73 -7.66
C PRO A 105 6.78 4.66 -8.49
N GLU A 106 6.23 5.15 -9.60
CA GLU A 106 6.91 6.02 -10.56
C GLU A 106 7.19 7.40 -9.98
N VAL A 107 6.36 7.85 -9.02
CA VAL A 107 6.42 9.19 -8.43
C VAL A 107 6.32 9.12 -6.91
N LEU A 108 7.18 9.87 -6.23
CA LEU A 108 7.10 10.13 -4.79
C LEU A 108 6.58 11.54 -4.55
N VAL A 109 5.58 11.67 -3.67
CA VAL A 109 4.92 12.94 -3.38
C VAL A 109 5.34 13.47 -2.03
N TYR A 110 5.89 14.68 -2.01
CA TYR A 110 6.45 15.31 -0.82
C TYR A 110 5.75 16.62 -0.46
N GLU A 111 5.82 16.95 0.81
CA GLU A 111 5.52 18.28 1.36
C GLU A 111 6.82 18.90 1.88
N LYS A 112 7.04 20.19 1.61
CA LYS A 112 8.19 20.91 2.12
C LYS A 112 7.88 21.41 3.54
N ARG A 113 8.78 21.14 4.47
CA ARG A 113 8.68 21.61 5.84
C ARG A 113 9.20 23.05 5.99
N PRO A 114 8.87 23.75 7.09
CA PRO A 114 9.36 25.10 7.32
C PRO A 114 10.90 25.23 7.37
N ASP A 115 11.61 24.16 7.70
CA ASP A 115 13.08 24.09 7.69
C ASP A 115 13.66 23.85 6.29
N GLY A 116 12.81 23.79 5.26
CA GLY A 116 13.20 23.56 3.88
C GLY A 116 13.39 22.07 3.51
N THR A 117 13.30 21.15 4.46
CA THR A 117 13.38 19.71 4.18
C THR A 117 12.07 19.18 3.61
N PHE A 118 12.15 18.05 2.87
CA PHE A 118 11.01 17.38 2.33
C PHE A 118 10.57 16.19 3.19
N GLN A 119 9.25 16.03 3.36
CA GLN A 119 8.62 14.89 4.01
C GLN A 119 7.80 14.12 3.00
N LEU A 120 8.02 12.81 2.93
CA LEU A 120 7.22 11.93 2.09
C LEU A 120 5.78 11.84 2.62
N ASN A 121 4.81 12.14 1.78
CA ASN A 121 3.38 12.09 2.10
C ASN A 121 2.66 10.93 1.42
N GLY A 122 3.06 10.60 0.20
CA GLY A 122 2.41 9.57 -0.60
C GLY A 122 3.22 9.19 -1.82
N VAL A 123 2.59 8.42 -2.68
CA VAL A 123 3.12 8.02 -3.98
C VAL A 123 2.09 8.32 -5.06
N GLU A 124 2.54 8.34 -6.30
CA GLU A 124 1.68 8.36 -7.47
C GLU A 124 2.13 7.30 -8.45
N PHE A 125 1.19 6.48 -8.88
CA PHE A 125 1.37 5.58 -10.00
C PHE A 125 1.11 6.33 -11.28
N TYR A 126 2.00 6.15 -12.26
CA TYR A 126 2.05 6.98 -13.45
C TYR A 126 2.32 6.12 -14.70
N VAL A 127 1.46 6.23 -15.70
CA VAL A 127 1.62 5.55 -16.99
C VAL A 127 1.56 6.58 -18.11
N PRO A 128 2.62 6.77 -18.92
CA PRO A 128 2.56 7.62 -20.10
C PRO A 128 1.47 7.15 -21.06
N ALA A 129 0.62 8.05 -21.53
CA ALA A 129 -0.45 7.71 -22.47
C ALA A 129 0.11 7.09 -23.78
N SER A 130 1.31 7.47 -24.18
CA SER A 130 2.00 6.90 -25.35
C SER A 130 2.44 5.44 -25.15
N ALA A 131 2.68 5.02 -23.90
CA ALA A 131 3.05 3.65 -23.55
C ALA A 131 1.82 2.73 -23.44
N TRP A 132 0.67 3.27 -23.06
CA TRP A 132 -0.57 2.51 -22.85
C TRP A 132 -1.29 2.25 -24.17
N LYS A 133 -1.61 0.98 -24.46
CA LYS A 133 -2.19 0.56 -25.75
C LYS A 133 -3.63 0.05 -25.64
N SER A 134 -4.15 -0.12 -24.41
CA SER A 134 -5.53 -0.53 -24.19
C SER A 134 -6.50 0.65 -24.33
N SER A 135 -7.76 0.37 -24.71
CA SER A 135 -8.87 1.33 -24.64
C SER A 135 -9.37 1.54 -23.21
N GLU A 136 -9.15 0.54 -22.32
CA GLU A 136 -9.49 0.65 -20.91
C GLU A 136 -8.36 1.33 -20.15
N PRO A 137 -8.65 2.10 -19.09
CA PRO A 137 -7.62 2.74 -18.28
C PRO A 137 -6.69 1.71 -17.61
N PRO A 138 -5.43 2.05 -17.34
CA PRO A 138 -4.58 1.25 -16.48
C PRO A 138 -5.20 1.12 -15.09
N ARG A 139 -4.93 -0.01 -14.41
CA ARG A 139 -5.56 -0.29 -13.11
C ARG A 139 -4.55 -0.86 -12.11
N ILE A 140 -4.55 -0.32 -10.88
CA ILE A 140 -3.76 -0.82 -9.76
C ILE A 140 -4.56 -0.67 -8.46
N MET A 141 -4.32 -1.51 -7.46
CA MET A 141 -5.01 -1.49 -6.16
C MET A 141 -6.55 -1.48 -6.29
N GLY A 142 -7.09 -2.13 -7.35
CA GLY A 142 -8.53 -2.15 -7.60
C GLY A 142 -9.12 -0.83 -8.15
N HIS A 143 -8.30 0.18 -8.44
CA HIS A 143 -8.71 1.49 -8.96
C HIS A 143 -8.16 1.72 -10.37
N ASP A 144 -8.97 2.33 -11.20
CA ASP A 144 -8.56 2.82 -12.51
C ASP A 144 -7.74 4.10 -12.33
N LEU A 145 -6.66 4.23 -13.08
CA LEU A 145 -5.91 5.47 -13.14
C LEU A 145 -6.73 6.55 -13.84
N GLN A 146 -6.53 7.79 -13.43
CA GLN A 146 -7.20 8.96 -13.97
C GLN A 146 -6.34 9.64 -15.03
N THR A 147 -6.98 10.39 -15.92
CA THR A 147 -6.31 11.29 -16.87
C THR A 147 -7.17 12.51 -17.09
N ALA A 148 -6.60 13.53 -17.73
CA ALA A 148 -7.33 14.73 -18.15
C ALA A 148 -6.90 15.10 -19.59
N PRO A 149 -7.76 15.82 -20.35
CA PRO A 149 -7.40 16.29 -21.68
C PRO A 149 -6.08 17.07 -21.67
N GLY A 150 -5.15 16.65 -22.54
CA GLY A 150 -3.84 17.31 -22.68
C GLY A 150 -2.80 16.92 -21.63
N LEU A 151 -3.14 16.09 -20.62
CA LEU A 151 -2.20 15.70 -19.58
C LEU A 151 -1.09 14.76 -20.10
N GLY A 152 -1.42 13.91 -21.09
CA GLY A 152 -0.44 13.01 -21.72
C GLY A 152 -0.06 11.77 -20.88
N PHE A 153 -0.71 11.55 -19.75
CA PHE A 153 -0.47 10.41 -18.87
C PHE A 153 -1.71 10.03 -18.05
N TRP A 154 -1.66 8.83 -17.49
CA TRP A 154 -2.59 8.30 -16.50
C TRP A 154 -1.93 8.33 -15.13
N PHE A 155 -2.69 8.60 -14.07
CA PHE A 155 -2.15 8.70 -12.71
C PHE A 155 -3.13 8.22 -11.65
N LEU A 156 -2.58 7.80 -10.50
CA LEU A 156 -3.33 7.49 -9.28
C LEU A 156 -2.51 7.91 -8.06
N HIS A 157 -2.97 8.91 -7.31
CA HIS A 157 -2.40 9.30 -6.04
C HIS A 157 -2.76 8.29 -4.93
N VAL A 158 -1.81 7.99 -4.03
CA VAL A 158 -2.02 7.14 -2.85
C VAL A 158 -1.36 7.76 -1.62
N TRP A 159 -2.17 8.24 -0.69
CA TRP A 159 -1.73 8.93 0.54
C TRP A 159 -1.30 7.94 1.63
N VAL A 160 -0.16 7.28 1.44
CA VAL A 160 0.31 6.20 2.31
C VAL A 160 1.05 6.67 3.57
N TRP A 161 1.60 7.90 3.58
CA TRP A 161 2.40 8.43 4.69
C TRP A 161 1.72 9.60 5.40
N LYS A 162 0.89 10.35 4.72
CA LYS A 162 0.06 11.41 5.29
C LYS A 162 -1.39 11.10 5.00
N ARG A 163 -2.21 10.96 6.06
CA ARG A 163 -3.64 10.73 5.87
C ARG A 163 -4.26 11.90 5.11
N SER A 164 -5.14 11.61 4.15
CA SER A 164 -5.99 12.60 3.52
C SER A 164 -7.42 12.48 4.07
N PRO A 165 -8.02 13.56 4.59
CA PRO A 165 -9.44 13.58 4.94
C PRO A 165 -10.36 13.28 3.75
N SER A 166 -9.91 13.57 2.52
CA SER A 166 -10.64 13.30 1.28
C SER A 166 -10.54 11.84 0.81
N GLY A 167 -9.74 11.01 1.49
CA GLY A 167 -9.58 9.57 1.17
C GLY A 167 -8.19 9.19 0.71
N LEU A 168 -7.92 7.86 0.73
CA LEU A 168 -6.60 7.28 0.38
C LEU A 168 -6.18 7.61 -1.06
N PHE A 169 -7.13 7.62 -2.00
CA PHE A 169 -6.90 7.82 -3.44
C PHE A 169 -7.33 9.21 -3.94
N ALA A 170 -7.58 10.15 -3.02
CA ALA A 170 -7.96 11.50 -3.42
C ALA A 170 -6.80 12.21 -4.13
N VAL A 171 -7.11 12.93 -5.21
CA VAL A 171 -6.13 13.73 -5.94
C VAL A 171 -5.54 14.82 -5.05
N TRP A 172 -6.40 15.47 -4.25
CA TRP A 172 -6.04 16.60 -3.39
C TRP A 172 -6.13 16.22 -1.92
N ASN A 173 -5.20 16.72 -1.12
CA ASN A 173 -5.24 16.57 0.33
C ASN A 173 -5.35 17.97 0.98
N PRO A 174 -6.46 18.27 1.67
CA PRO A 174 -6.66 19.57 2.30
C PRO A 174 -5.67 19.85 3.44
N ASP A 175 -5.00 18.83 3.97
CA ASP A 175 -3.99 18.95 5.03
C ASP A 175 -2.56 19.12 4.47
N VAL A 176 -2.38 19.09 3.15
CA VAL A 176 -1.13 19.44 2.47
C VAL A 176 -1.16 20.90 2.10
N LYS A 177 -0.08 21.62 2.41
CA LYS A 177 0.08 23.05 2.12
C LYS A 177 1.30 23.26 1.23
N CYS A 178 1.12 24.09 0.21
CA CYS A 178 2.24 24.65 -0.51
C CYS A 178 2.79 25.86 0.25
N ASP A 179 4.10 26.04 0.22
CA ASP A 179 4.73 27.28 0.65
C ASP A 179 4.30 28.46 -0.28
N SER A 180 4.52 29.68 0.19
CA SER A 180 4.10 30.90 -0.52
C SER A 180 4.71 31.04 -1.93
N ASP A 181 5.76 30.28 -2.22
CA ASP A 181 6.50 30.32 -3.48
C ASP A 181 5.92 29.38 -4.55
N ALA A 182 4.88 28.63 -4.20
CA ALA A 182 4.21 27.72 -5.14
C ALA A 182 3.37 28.50 -6.15
N ALA A 183 3.66 28.34 -7.43
CA ALA A 183 2.83 28.89 -8.49
C ALA A 183 1.45 28.21 -8.47
N PRO A 184 0.33 28.98 -8.47
CA PRO A 184 -0.99 28.40 -8.66
C PRO A 184 -1.08 27.78 -10.06
N MET A 185 -1.58 26.55 -10.16
CA MET A 185 -1.97 26.01 -11.46
C MET A 185 -3.22 26.73 -11.92
N ASN A 186 -3.06 27.61 -12.90
CA ASN A 186 -4.17 28.20 -13.63
C ASN A 186 -4.63 27.18 -14.68
N HIS A 187 -5.80 26.62 -14.48
CA HIS A 187 -6.55 25.85 -15.48
C HIS A 187 -7.55 26.74 -16.18
#